data_9115f0a2932e9909b1ea9922afd959ab
#
_entry.id   9115f0a2932e9909b1ea9922afd959ab
#
_cell.length_a   1.000
_cell.length_b   1.000
_cell.length_c   1.000
_cell.angle_alpha   90.00
_cell.angle_beta   90.00
_cell.angle_gamma   90.00
#
_symmetry.space_group_name_H-M   'P 1'
#
loop_
_entity.id
_entity.type
_entity.pdbx_description
1 polymer ?
#
loop_
_entity_poly.entity_id
_entity_poly.type
_entity_poly.pdbx_seq_one_letter_code
_entity_poly.pdbx_strand_id
1 'polypeptide(L)'
;MIFISDIHHGLDSLNTLPKDKGPLVILGDLINWIDYRNGDGIAKDVFGEENVNELIQLRKKHDFSKRKKMWEQLFSEDRELKQQKIQDSIYKQYEEVFKILKNFEVFLIPGNVDSLEILEETKTKNVINIDGKVLDYKNIKFGFAGGGVPTPINARGEITEEEFKTKLEKLGDVDIICTHAPPYVDELITDVITNKKEQGWESLKTFIEYKKPKFSLFGDVHQPKAYEWIIGSTKCINVGYFRSTSSYLDLESLKI
;
A
#
# COMPACT_ATOMS: atom_id res chain seq x y z
N MET A 1 7.36 -15.26 -10.26
CA MET A 1 7.27 -14.07 -9.37
C MET A 1 5.85 -13.56 -9.44
N ILE A 2 5.23 -13.33 -8.30
CA ILE A 2 3.86 -12.81 -8.22
C ILE A 2 3.83 -11.49 -7.42
N PHE A 3 2.90 -10.62 -7.76
CA PHE A 3 2.74 -9.29 -7.16
C PHE A 3 1.37 -9.20 -6.51
N ILE A 4 1.34 -8.68 -5.27
CA ILE A 4 0.12 -8.36 -4.52
C ILE A 4 0.27 -6.98 -3.88
N SER A 5 -0.85 -6.36 -3.52
CA SER A 5 -0.92 -5.12 -2.76
C SER A 5 -2.10 -5.15 -1.81
N ASP A 6 -2.08 -4.26 -0.82
CA ASP A 6 -3.24 -4.01 0.03
C ASP A 6 -3.72 -5.28 0.77
N ILE A 7 -2.80 -5.88 1.52
CA ILE A 7 -3.04 -7.08 2.34
C ILE A 7 -3.97 -6.74 3.51
N HIS A 8 -3.76 -5.58 4.14
CA HIS A 8 -4.56 -5.09 5.28
C HIS A 8 -4.89 -6.19 6.29
N HIS A 9 -3.88 -6.95 6.73
CA HIS A 9 -4.02 -8.05 7.66
C HIS A 9 -4.99 -9.17 7.20
N GLY A 10 -5.11 -9.37 5.89
CA GLY A 10 -5.96 -10.40 5.28
C GLY A 10 -5.32 -11.79 5.35
N LEU A 11 -5.27 -12.38 6.55
CA LEU A 11 -4.57 -13.64 6.80
C LEU A 11 -5.16 -14.82 6.02
N ASP A 12 -6.48 -14.85 5.87
CA ASP A 12 -7.16 -15.89 5.10
C ASP A 12 -6.76 -15.82 3.61
N SER A 13 -6.73 -14.62 3.04
CA SER A 13 -6.29 -14.41 1.66
C SER A 13 -4.81 -14.80 1.48
N LEU A 14 -3.93 -14.48 2.44
CA LEU A 14 -2.52 -14.87 2.39
C LEU A 14 -2.34 -16.40 2.38
N ASN A 15 -3.20 -17.14 3.07
CA ASN A 15 -3.16 -18.61 3.09
C ASN A 15 -3.52 -19.24 1.73
N THR A 16 -4.14 -18.49 0.81
CA THR A 16 -4.47 -18.98 -0.54
C THR A 16 -3.33 -18.83 -1.54
N LEU A 17 -2.24 -18.12 -1.20
CA LEU A 17 -1.12 -17.86 -2.11
C LEU A 17 -0.45 -19.16 -2.59
N PRO A 18 -0.20 -19.30 -3.90
CA PRO A 18 0.53 -20.44 -4.45
C PRO A 18 2.01 -20.38 -4.02
N LYS A 19 2.52 -21.50 -3.48
CA LYS A 19 3.89 -21.57 -2.95
C LYS A 19 4.95 -21.87 -4.01
N ASP A 20 4.54 -22.22 -5.22
CA ASP A 20 5.38 -22.68 -6.32
C ASP A 20 5.64 -21.61 -7.40
N LYS A 21 5.12 -20.40 -7.21
CA LYS A 21 5.21 -19.31 -8.20
C LYS A 21 6.47 -18.43 -8.11
N GLY A 22 7.45 -18.85 -7.29
CA GLY A 22 8.70 -18.10 -7.07
C GLY A 22 8.52 -16.92 -6.10
N PRO A 23 9.39 -15.89 -6.15
CA PRO A 23 9.33 -14.78 -5.20
C PRO A 23 7.98 -14.07 -5.19
N LEU A 24 7.58 -13.65 -4.00
CA LEU A 24 6.42 -12.80 -3.75
C LEU A 24 6.86 -11.34 -3.62
N VAL A 25 6.22 -10.46 -4.37
CA VAL A 25 6.40 -9.00 -4.26
C VAL A 25 5.17 -8.38 -3.64
N ILE A 26 5.35 -7.63 -2.55
CA ILE A 26 4.28 -6.93 -1.83
C ILE A 26 4.44 -5.43 -2.03
N LEU A 27 3.44 -4.80 -2.65
CA LEU A 27 3.44 -3.38 -2.98
C LEU A 27 2.79 -2.50 -1.89
N GLY A 28 2.94 -2.89 -0.62
CA GLY A 28 2.52 -2.11 0.53
C GLY A 28 1.19 -2.51 1.16
N ASP A 29 0.88 -1.81 2.23
CA ASP A 29 -0.32 -1.93 3.06
C ASP A 29 -0.53 -3.33 3.65
N LEU A 30 0.43 -3.73 4.51
CA LEU A 30 0.39 -5.02 5.18
C LEU A 30 -0.60 -5.03 6.35
N ILE A 31 -0.68 -3.93 7.12
CA ILE A 31 -1.52 -3.82 8.31
C ILE A 31 -2.90 -3.24 8.02
N ASN A 32 -3.88 -3.56 8.86
CA ASN A 32 -5.24 -3.00 8.81
C ASN A 32 -5.42 -1.92 9.87
N TRP A 33 -5.23 -0.66 9.48
CA TRP A 33 -5.49 0.46 10.39
C TRP A 33 -7.00 0.64 10.63
N ILE A 34 -7.78 0.76 9.57
CA ILE A 34 -9.24 0.89 9.60
C ILE A 34 -9.85 0.46 8.26
N ASP A 35 -10.74 -0.51 8.29
CA ASP A 35 -11.57 -0.84 7.14
C ASP A 35 -12.86 -0.01 7.19
N TYR A 36 -12.96 1.00 6.35
CA TYR A 36 -14.13 1.89 6.31
C TYR A 36 -15.44 1.23 5.82
N ARG A 37 -15.41 -0.05 5.41
CA ARG A 37 -16.60 -0.80 5.00
C ARG A 37 -17.31 -1.44 6.18
N ASN A 38 -16.54 -2.01 7.11
CA ASN A 38 -17.05 -2.77 8.25
C ASN A 38 -16.55 -2.28 9.62
N GLY A 39 -15.62 -1.30 9.63
CA GLY A 39 -15.05 -0.73 10.85
C GLY A 39 -13.94 -1.54 11.49
N ASP A 40 -13.54 -2.69 10.93
CA ASP A 40 -12.49 -3.51 11.50
C ASP A 40 -11.10 -2.88 11.37
N GLY A 41 -10.20 -3.26 12.27
CA GLY A 41 -8.82 -2.81 12.28
C GLY A 41 -8.37 -2.22 13.62
N ILE A 42 -7.12 -1.81 13.68
CA ILE A 42 -6.47 -1.29 14.90
C ILE A 42 -7.26 -0.12 15.51
N ALA A 43 -7.84 0.74 14.68
CA ALA A 43 -8.63 1.87 15.17
C ALA A 43 -9.83 1.43 16.02
N LYS A 44 -10.50 0.33 15.67
CA LYS A 44 -11.61 -0.22 16.46
C LYS A 44 -11.14 -0.72 17.83
N ASP A 45 -10.02 -1.42 17.86
CA ASP A 45 -9.48 -2.00 19.09
C ASP A 45 -8.99 -0.93 20.07
N VAL A 46 -8.51 0.19 19.54
CA VAL A 46 -7.94 1.29 20.36
C VAL A 46 -8.98 2.32 20.76
N PHE A 47 -9.86 2.72 19.85
CA PHE A 47 -10.81 3.83 20.07
C PHE A 47 -12.25 3.38 20.32
N GLY A 48 -12.54 2.10 20.14
CA GLY A 48 -13.88 1.53 20.32
C GLY A 48 -14.75 1.61 19.06
N GLU A 49 -15.71 0.69 19.00
CA GLU A 49 -16.59 0.51 17.85
C GLU A 49 -17.47 1.72 17.54
N GLU A 50 -18.00 2.37 18.57
CA GLU A 50 -18.89 3.55 18.42
C GLU A 50 -18.15 4.70 17.73
N ASN A 51 -16.95 5.01 18.19
CA ASN A 51 -16.13 6.08 17.61
C ASN A 51 -15.74 5.77 16.16
N VAL A 52 -15.38 4.51 15.88
CA VAL A 52 -15.05 4.11 14.50
C VAL A 52 -16.26 4.19 13.59
N ASN A 53 -17.43 3.77 14.06
CA ASN A 53 -18.67 3.90 13.29
C ASN A 53 -19.00 5.36 12.98
N GLU A 54 -18.80 6.28 13.93
CA GLU A 54 -18.99 7.71 13.70
C GLU A 54 -17.99 8.25 12.65
N LEU A 55 -16.71 7.88 12.75
CA LEU A 55 -15.71 8.23 11.74
C LEU A 55 -16.08 7.76 10.34
N ILE A 56 -16.64 6.55 10.22
CA ILE A 56 -17.15 5.99 8.95
C ILE A 56 -18.31 6.83 8.42
N GLN A 57 -19.27 7.21 9.28
CA GLN A 57 -20.40 8.05 8.88
C GLN A 57 -19.92 9.45 8.43
N LEU A 58 -18.98 10.06 9.14
CA LEU A 58 -18.39 11.35 8.76
C LEU A 58 -17.66 11.25 7.42
N ARG A 59 -16.96 10.13 7.15
CA ARG A 59 -16.34 9.87 5.83
C ARG A 59 -17.39 9.78 4.73
N LYS A 60 -18.47 9.03 4.95
CA LYS A 60 -19.59 8.91 3.99
C LYS A 60 -20.26 10.26 3.69
N LYS A 61 -20.42 11.10 4.71
CA LYS A 61 -21.00 12.45 4.58
C LYS A 61 -20.03 13.50 4.05
N HIS A 62 -18.79 13.12 3.77
CA HIS A 62 -17.72 14.04 3.34
C HIS A 62 -17.42 15.18 4.34
N ASP A 63 -17.73 15.00 5.61
CA ASP A 63 -17.45 16.00 6.65
C ASP A 63 -16.01 15.88 7.17
N PHE A 64 -15.07 16.38 6.35
CA PHE A 64 -13.65 16.32 6.66
C PHE A 64 -13.29 17.10 7.92
N SER A 65 -13.97 18.23 8.16
CA SER A 65 -13.70 19.09 9.32
C SER A 65 -14.03 18.39 10.63
N LYS A 66 -15.24 17.80 10.73
CA LYS A 66 -15.65 17.06 11.92
C LYS A 66 -14.80 15.79 12.10
N ARG A 67 -14.51 15.07 11.01
CA ARG A 67 -13.65 13.87 11.05
C ARG A 67 -12.25 14.20 11.60
N LYS A 68 -11.64 15.31 11.14
CA LYS A 68 -10.33 15.76 11.65
C LYS A 68 -10.40 16.07 13.15
N LYS A 69 -11.37 16.87 13.58
CA LYS A 69 -11.57 17.20 15.00
C LYS A 69 -11.78 15.96 15.87
N MET A 70 -12.56 15.00 15.37
CA MET A 70 -12.80 13.75 16.08
C MET A 70 -11.51 12.93 16.23
N TRP A 71 -10.69 12.82 15.20
CA TRP A 71 -9.38 12.18 15.30
C TRP A 71 -8.49 12.90 16.32
N GLU A 72 -8.41 14.23 16.26
CA GLU A 72 -7.63 15.02 17.21
C GLU A 72 -8.08 14.78 18.67
N GLN A 73 -9.39 14.73 18.93
CA GLN A 73 -9.95 14.39 20.22
C GLN A 73 -9.57 12.99 20.66
N LEU A 74 -9.82 11.99 19.81
CA LEU A 74 -9.52 10.58 20.10
C LEU A 74 -8.05 10.34 20.46
N PHE A 75 -7.14 11.04 19.80
CA PHE A 75 -5.71 10.95 20.08
C PHE A 75 -5.25 11.79 21.27
N SER A 76 -6.03 12.79 21.73
CA SER A 76 -5.67 13.62 22.87
C SER A 76 -5.94 12.97 24.22
N GLU A 77 -6.99 12.15 24.31
CA GLU A 77 -7.37 11.44 25.54
C GLU A 77 -6.48 10.20 25.73
N ASP A 78 -5.97 9.98 26.95
CA ASP A 78 -5.11 8.83 27.31
C ASP A 78 -4.01 8.54 26.27
N ARG A 79 -3.38 9.60 25.79
CA ARG A 79 -2.48 9.57 24.63
C ARG A 79 -1.41 8.49 24.72
N GLU A 80 -0.71 8.41 25.83
CA GLU A 80 0.39 7.44 26.00
C GLU A 80 -0.13 6.00 25.95
N LEU A 81 -1.22 5.70 26.64
CA LEU A 81 -1.84 4.37 26.63
C LEU A 81 -2.33 3.98 25.24
N LYS A 82 -2.96 4.92 24.51
CA LYS A 82 -3.44 4.66 23.15
C LYS A 82 -2.28 4.47 22.17
N GLN A 83 -1.22 5.27 22.30
CA GLN A 83 -0.02 5.09 21.48
C GLN A 83 0.62 3.72 21.69
N GLN A 84 0.72 3.25 22.94
CA GLN A 84 1.23 1.92 23.25
C GLN A 84 0.35 0.83 22.64
N LYS A 85 -0.98 0.90 22.82
CA LYS A 85 -1.92 -0.06 22.22
C LYS A 85 -1.83 -0.11 20.69
N ILE A 86 -1.69 1.05 20.04
CA ILE A 86 -1.50 1.14 18.59
C ILE A 86 -0.23 0.41 18.18
N GLN A 87 0.87 0.70 18.87
CA GLN A 87 2.17 0.09 18.59
C GLN A 87 2.11 -1.42 18.76
N ASP A 88 1.59 -1.91 19.89
CA ASP A 88 1.44 -3.35 20.16
C ASP A 88 0.57 -4.04 19.10
N SER A 89 -0.51 -3.38 18.66
CA SER A 89 -1.38 -3.92 17.61
C SER A 89 -0.69 -3.99 16.24
N ILE A 90 0.13 -3.00 15.90
CA ILE A 90 0.93 -3.01 14.67
C ILE A 90 1.95 -4.15 14.70
N TYR A 91 2.70 -4.29 15.81
CA TYR A 91 3.63 -5.41 16.01
C TYR A 91 2.93 -6.75 15.79
N LYS A 92 1.80 -6.96 16.47
CA LYS A 92 1.03 -8.19 16.37
C LYS A 92 0.61 -8.48 14.92
N GLN A 93 0.08 -7.50 14.20
CA GLN A 93 -0.36 -7.72 12.82
C GLN A 93 0.81 -8.07 11.89
N TYR A 94 1.97 -7.42 12.01
CA TYR A 94 3.15 -7.78 11.24
C TYR A 94 3.64 -9.20 11.57
N GLU A 95 3.73 -9.57 12.85
CA GLU A 95 4.13 -10.92 13.25
C GLU A 95 3.21 -11.99 12.66
N GLU A 96 1.89 -11.78 12.69
CA GLU A 96 0.91 -12.71 12.12
C GLU A 96 1.04 -12.82 10.60
N VAL A 97 1.24 -11.71 9.88
CA VAL A 97 1.49 -11.68 8.43
C VAL A 97 2.80 -12.42 8.12
N PHE A 98 3.91 -12.08 8.76
CA PHE A 98 5.21 -12.70 8.48
C PHE A 98 5.27 -14.17 8.86
N LYS A 99 4.50 -14.61 9.85
CA LYS A 99 4.36 -16.03 10.20
C LYS A 99 3.78 -16.84 9.03
N ILE A 100 2.81 -16.31 8.29
CA ILE A 100 2.26 -16.98 7.09
C ILE A 100 3.29 -16.95 5.97
N LEU A 101 3.97 -15.82 5.79
CA LEU A 101 4.93 -15.60 4.71
C LEU A 101 6.29 -16.30 4.90
N LYS A 102 6.52 -17.02 6.01
CA LYS A 102 7.82 -17.62 6.37
C LYS A 102 8.42 -18.56 5.31
N ASN A 103 7.59 -19.14 4.44
CA ASN A 103 8.02 -20.09 3.41
C ASN A 103 8.12 -19.46 2.00
N PHE A 104 7.96 -18.13 1.89
CA PHE A 104 8.13 -17.39 0.65
C PHE A 104 9.46 -16.63 0.69
N GLU A 105 10.08 -16.44 -0.45
CA GLU A 105 11.05 -15.36 -0.63
C GLU A 105 10.23 -14.09 -0.92
N VAL A 106 10.34 -13.09 -0.05
CA VAL A 106 9.47 -11.90 -0.09
C VAL A 106 10.30 -10.64 -0.34
N PHE A 107 9.93 -9.91 -1.36
CA PHE A 107 10.36 -8.52 -1.57
C PHE A 107 9.18 -7.60 -1.27
N LEU A 108 9.39 -6.55 -0.48
CA LEU A 108 8.32 -5.63 -0.15
C LEU A 108 8.75 -4.17 -0.17
N ILE A 109 7.78 -3.31 -0.36
CA ILE A 109 7.84 -1.88 -0.11
C ILE A 109 6.73 -1.49 0.86
N PRO A 110 6.89 -0.43 1.70
CA PRO A 110 5.81 0.04 2.56
C PRO A 110 4.72 0.76 1.76
N GLY A 111 3.48 0.67 2.25
CA GLY A 111 2.34 1.48 1.82
C GLY A 111 2.09 2.68 2.74
N ASN A 112 0.88 3.30 2.63
CA ASN A 112 0.53 4.49 3.41
C ASN A 112 0.16 4.17 4.87
N VAL A 113 -0.32 2.96 5.19
CA VAL A 113 -0.65 2.59 6.58
C VAL A 113 0.49 1.89 7.31
N ASP A 114 1.54 1.49 6.61
CA ASP A 114 2.66 0.76 7.19
C ASP A 114 3.53 1.64 8.10
N SER A 115 4.09 1.04 9.15
CA SER A 115 5.10 1.66 9.99
C SER A 115 6.46 1.08 9.64
N LEU A 116 7.28 1.85 8.92
CA LEU A 116 8.59 1.38 8.45
C LEU A 116 9.49 0.90 9.60
N GLU A 117 9.49 1.61 10.73
CA GLU A 117 10.26 1.26 11.92
C GLU A 117 9.87 -0.13 12.44
N ILE A 118 8.58 -0.33 12.74
CA ILE A 118 8.08 -1.59 13.29
C ILE A 118 8.20 -2.73 12.25
N LEU A 119 7.99 -2.44 10.97
CA LEU A 119 8.17 -3.39 9.90
C LEU A 119 9.62 -3.91 9.86
N GLU A 120 10.61 -3.03 9.95
CA GLU A 120 12.02 -3.40 9.96
C GLU A 120 12.40 -4.24 11.20
N GLU A 121 11.80 -3.97 12.36
CA GLU A 121 12.03 -4.71 13.60
C GLU A 121 11.40 -6.11 13.59
N THR A 122 10.23 -6.24 12.95
CA THR A 122 9.44 -7.49 12.99
C THR A 122 9.69 -8.42 11.80
N LYS A 123 10.19 -7.91 10.67
CA LYS A 123 10.38 -8.71 9.46
C LYS A 123 11.34 -9.89 9.68
N THR A 124 11.01 -11.01 9.11
CA THR A 124 11.82 -12.23 9.15
C THR A 124 12.89 -12.22 8.04
N LYS A 125 13.91 -13.08 8.14
CA LYS A 125 15.08 -13.11 7.24
C LYS A 125 14.71 -13.34 5.75
N ASN A 126 13.59 -13.99 5.48
CA ASN A 126 13.08 -14.23 4.13
C ASN A 126 12.31 -13.04 3.55
N VAL A 127 12.15 -11.95 4.31
CA VAL A 127 11.47 -10.72 3.92
C VAL A 127 12.50 -9.62 3.74
N ILE A 128 12.61 -9.11 2.54
CA ILE A 128 13.59 -8.09 2.15
C ILE A 128 12.84 -6.81 1.80
N ASN A 129 13.08 -5.75 2.56
CA ASN A 129 12.62 -4.41 2.18
C ASN A 129 13.52 -3.87 1.07
N ILE A 130 12.91 -3.66 -0.10
CA ILE A 130 13.58 -3.19 -1.32
C ILE A 130 13.17 -1.77 -1.72
N ASP A 131 12.55 -1.03 -0.81
CA ASP A 131 12.18 0.36 -1.05
C ASP A 131 13.39 1.23 -1.44
N GLY A 132 13.26 2.00 -2.51
CA GLY A 132 14.33 2.83 -3.07
C GLY A 132 15.44 2.05 -3.77
N LYS A 133 15.23 0.77 -4.13
CA LYS A 133 16.24 -0.12 -4.73
C LYS A 133 15.81 -0.67 -6.08
N VAL A 134 16.78 -1.19 -6.82
CA VAL A 134 16.58 -1.93 -8.07
C VAL A 134 16.87 -3.41 -7.82
N LEU A 135 15.99 -4.28 -8.31
CA LEU A 135 16.15 -5.73 -8.32
C LEU A 135 16.31 -6.19 -9.78
N ASP A 136 17.37 -6.93 -10.08
CA ASP A 136 17.49 -7.65 -11.34
C ASP A 136 16.99 -9.09 -11.15
N TYR A 137 15.94 -9.45 -11.85
CA TYR A 137 15.36 -10.79 -11.80
C TYR A 137 15.07 -11.31 -13.20
N LYS A 138 15.72 -12.39 -13.61
CA LYS A 138 15.62 -12.99 -14.95
C LYS A 138 15.92 -11.98 -16.08
N ASN A 139 16.93 -11.14 -15.90
CA ASN A 139 17.33 -10.06 -16.81
C ASN A 139 16.27 -8.95 -17.02
N ILE A 140 15.35 -8.80 -16.08
CA ILE A 140 14.37 -7.72 -16.03
C ILE A 140 14.72 -6.84 -14.83
N LYS A 141 14.88 -5.54 -15.03
CA LYS A 141 15.16 -4.57 -13.97
C LYS A 141 13.87 -4.01 -13.40
N PHE A 142 13.64 -4.31 -12.12
CA PHE A 142 12.52 -3.76 -11.34
C PHE A 142 13.01 -2.63 -10.46
N GLY A 143 12.42 -1.45 -10.58
CA GLY A 143 12.63 -0.35 -9.64
C GLY A 143 11.50 -0.31 -8.61
N PHE A 144 11.82 -0.01 -7.35
CA PHE A 144 10.86 -0.01 -6.25
C PHE A 144 10.87 1.32 -5.51
N ALA A 145 9.67 1.92 -5.34
CA ALA A 145 9.50 3.13 -4.55
C ALA A 145 8.18 3.06 -3.76
N GLY A 146 8.31 2.80 -2.46
CA GLY A 146 7.20 2.70 -1.52
C GLY A 146 6.87 4.01 -0.84
N GLY A 147 5.80 3.98 -0.04
CA GLY A 147 5.21 5.09 0.67
C GLY A 147 3.91 5.57 0.04
N GLY A 148 3.04 6.13 0.88
CA GLY A 148 1.77 6.72 0.46
C GLY A 148 1.89 8.20 0.15
N VAL A 149 0.99 8.72 -0.66
CA VAL A 149 0.88 10.14 -0.99
C VAL A 149 0.36 10.91 0.23
N PRO A 150 0.91 12.10 0.55
CA PRO A 150 0.48 12.88 1.71
C PRO A 150 -1.02 13.19 1.71
N THR A 151 -1.66 12.95 2.84
CA THR A 151 -3.06 13.30 3.08
C THR A 151 -3.21 14.18 4.31
N PRO A 152 -4.34 14.87 4.51
CA PRO A 152 -4.60 15.63 5.74
C PRO A 152 -4.62 14.77 7.01
N ILE A 153 -4.65 13.44 6.90
CA ILE A 153 -4.66 12.50 8.02
C ILE A 153 -3.23 12.23 8.50
N ASN A 154 -2.24 12.39 7.62
CA ASN A 154 -0.83 12.15 7.89
C ASN A 154 -0.59 10.74 8.43
N ALA A 155 -0.96 9.73 7.62
CA ALA A 155 -0.77 8.33 7.96
C ALA A 155 0.73 7.98 8.06
N ARG A 156 1.07 6.91 8.78
CA ARG A 156 2.45 6.60 9.17
C ARG A 156 3.40 6.35 8.02
N GLY A 157 2.90 5.77 6.94
CA GLY A 157 3.68 5.45 5.74
C GLY A 157 3.59 6.52 4.64
N GLU A 158 2.94 7.66 4.89
CA GLU A 158 2.92 8.78 3.96
C GLU A 158 4.28 9.49 3.93
N ILE A 159 4.75 9.82 2.73
CA ILE A 159 5.99 10.56 2.49
C ILE A 159 5.72 11.75 1.58
N THR A 160 6.61 12.74 1.59
CA THR A 160 6.46 13.91 0.73
C THR A 160 6.70 13.58 -0.74
N GLU A 161 6.14 14.39 -1.65
CA GLU A 161 6.40 14.30 -3.10
C GLU A 161 7.91 14.38 -3.41
N GLU A 162 8.66 15.22 -2.69
CA GLU A 162 10.10 15.36 -2.88
C GLU A 162 10.90 14.14 -2.43
N GLU A 163 10.51 13.51 -1.30
CA GLU A 163 11.11 12.24 -0.86
C GLU A 163 10.84 11.13 -1.88
N PHE A 164 9.61 11.03 -2.38
CA PHE A 164 9.24 10.05 -3.38
C PHE A 164 10.01 10.27 -4.70
N LYS A 165 10.07 11.52 -5.19
CA LYS A 165 10.85 11.90 -6.37
C LYS A 165 12.33 11.52 -6.21
N THR A 166 12.92 11.78 -5.04
CA THR A 166 14.30 11.39 -4.73
C THR A 166 14.51 9.87 -4.84
N LYS A 167 13.53 9.06 -4.42
CA LYS A 167 13.59 7.61 -4.61
C LYS A 167 13.59 7.26 -6.10
N LEU A 168 12.67 7.83 -6.90
CA LEU A 168 12.60 7.57 -8.34
C LEU A 168 13.88 7.93 -9.08
N GLU A 169 14.52 9.06 -8.75
CA GLU A 169 15.76 9.51 -9.37
C GLU A 169 16.91 8.53 -9.14
N LYS A 170 16.97 7.89 -7.96
CA LYS A 170 17.99 6.89 -7.63
C LYS A 170 17.82 5.57 -8.37
N LEU A 171 16.61 5.24 -8.84
CA LEU A 171 16.35 3.98 -9.54
C LEU A 171 16.96 3.94 -10.95
N GLY A 172 17.14 5.09 -11.60
CA GLY A 172 17.65 5.17 -12.96
C GLY A 172 16.69 4.56 -13.99
N ASP A 173 17.25 3.85 -14.98
CA ASP A 173 16.44 3.19 -16.02
C ASP A 173 16.06 1.78 -15.59
N VAL A 174 14.75 1.49 -15.59
CA VAL A 174 14.19 0.20 -15.20
C VAL A 174 13.17 -0.27 -16.24
N ASP A 175 12.99 -1.59 -16.36
CA ASP A 175 11.98 -2.18 -17.25
C ASP A 175 10.58 -2.09 -16.64
N ILE A 176 10.50 -2.26 -15.31
CA ILE A 176 9.25 -2.21 -14.54
C ILE A 176 9.44 -1.33 -13.32
N ILE A 177 8.58 -0.35 -13.13
CA ILE A 177 8.50 0.44 -11.89
C ILE A 177 7.37 -0.09 -11.01
N CYS A 178 7.69 -0.36 -9.74
CA CYS A 178 6.78 -0.86 -8.72
C CYS A 178 6.63 0.17 -7.60
N THR A 179 5.41 0.59 -7.34
CA THR A 179 5.11 1.60 -6.31
C THR A 179 3.92 1.15 -5.47
N HIS A 180 3.67 1.79 -4.32
CA HIS A 180 2.42 1.54 -3.60
C HIS A 180 1.27 2.31 -4.27
N ALA A 181 1.32 3.63 -4.27
CA ALA A 181 0.28 4.45 -4.88
C ALA A 181 0.47 4.61 -6.40
N PRO A 182 -0.62 4.84 -7.16
CA PRO A 182 -0.62 4.97 -8.61
C PRO A 182 0.00 6.30 -9.09
N PRO A 183 0.34 6.41 -10.39
CA PRO A 183 0.59 7.71 -11.02
C PRO A 183 -0.70 8.54 -11.04
N TYR A 184 -0.57 9.87 -10.96
CA TYR A 184 -1.72 10.78 -10.95
C TYR A 184 -2.42 10.81 -12.31
N VAL A 185 -3.39 9.89 -12.47
CA VAL A 185 -4.26 9.76 -13.65
C VAL A 185 -5.68 9.51 -13.13
N ASP A 186 -6.63 10.30 -13.58
CA ASP A 186 -8.01 10.30 -13.08
C ASP A 186 -8.67 8.91 -13.05
N GLU A 187 -8.43 8.10 -14.09
CA GLU A 187 -8.97 6.74 -14.19
C GLU A 187 -8.38 5.78 -13.17
N LEU A 188 -7.11 5.98 -12.77
CA LEU A 188 -6.40 5.11 -11.83
C LEU A 188 -6.64 5.51 -10.37
N ILE A 189 -6.90 6.81 -10.11
CA ILE A 189 -7.09 7.34 -8.75
C ILE A 189 -8.56 7.53 -8.36
N THR A 190 -9.52 7.37 -9.28
CA THR A 190 -10.95 7.51 -8.94
C THR A 190 -11.50 6.19 -8.44
N ASP A 191 -11.87 6.14 -7.15
CA ASP A 191 -12.57 5.00 -6.54
C ASP A 191 -14.05 5.00 -6.95
N VAL A 192 -14.53 3.90 -7.55
CA VAL A 192 -15.89 3.82 -8.11
C VAL A 192 -16.98 3.66 -7.06
N ILE A 193 -16.65 3.23 -5.84
CA ILE A 193 -17.64 3.09 -4.76
C ILE A 193 -17.92 4.45 -4.12
N THR A 194 -16.86 5.18 -3.83
CA THR A 194 -16.97 6.49 -3.20
C THR A 194 -17.16 7.61 -4.21
N ASN A 195 -16.91 7.34 -5.50
CA ASN A 195 -16.83 8.30 -6.60
C ASN A 195 -15.87 9.46 -6.29
N LYS A 196 -14.80 9.17 -5.56
CA LYS A 196 -13.79 10.16 -5.17
C LYS A 196 -12.49 9.92 -5.89
N LYS A 197 -11.80 11.01 -6.14
CA LYS A 197 -10.39 10.96 -6.48
C LYS A 197 -9.60 10.75 -5.18
N GLU A 198 -8.92 9.64 -5.10
CA GLU A 198 -7.87 9.39 -4.12
C GLU A 198 -6.58 10.10 -4.56
N GLN A 199 -5.48 9.85 -3.90
CA GLN A 199 -4.21 10.49 -4.23
C GLN A 199 -3.42 9.64 -5.24
N GLY A 200 -2.54 10.29 -5.98
CA GLY A 200 -1.59 9.67 -6.90
C GLY A 200 -0.34 10.53 -7.03
N TRP A 201 0.76 9.93 -7.46
CA TRP A 201 2.05 10.61 -7.58
C TRP A 201 2.20 11.35 -8.92
N GLU A 202 2.36 12.66 -8.90
CA GLU A 202 2.70 13.45 -10.10
C GLU A 202 4.11 13.14 -10.59
N SER A 203 5.06 12.97 -9.67
CA SER A 203 6.44 12.60 -10.03
C SER A 203 6.53 11.22 -10.66
N LEU A 204 5.68 10.25 -10.27
CA LEU A 204 5.63 8.94 -10.92
C LEU A 204 5.12 9.07 -12.36
N LYS A 205 4.07 9.85 -12.60
CA LYS A 205 3.58 10.11 -13.94
C LYS A 205 4.67 10.71 -14.82
N THR A 206 5.36 11.73 -14.31
CA THR A 206 6.49 12.37 -15.00
C THR A 206 7.63 11.39 -15.26
N PHE A 207 7.98 10.54 -14.27
CA PHE A 207 8.99 9.49 -14.43
C PHE A 207 8.62 8.52 -15.55
N ILE A 208 7.36 8.07 -15.58
CA ILE A 208 6.84 7.15 -16.62
C ILE A 208 6.93 7.80 -18.00
N GLU A 209 6.52 9.05 -18.15
CA GLU A 209 6.56 9.79 -19.42
C GLU A 209 8.00 9.96 -19.95
N TYR A 210 8.95 10.20 -19.04
CA TYR A 210 10.36 10.44 -19.40
C TYR A 210 11.16 9.16 -19.57
N LYS A 211 11.10 8.23 -18.58
CA LYS A 211 11.90 6.99 -18.56
C LYS A 211 11.29 5.85 -19.37
N LYS A 212 9.98 5.87 -19.57
CA LYS A 212 9.21 4.91 -20.39
C LYS A 212 9.47 3.44 -20.02
N PRO A 213 9.35 3.05 -18.71
CA PRO A 213 9.40 1.65 -18.36
C PRO A 213 8.30 0.89 -19.14
N LYS A 214 8.47 -0.41 -19.37
CA LYS A 214 7.43 -1.23 -20.05
C LYS A 214 6.15 -1.28 -19.23
N PHE A 215 6.30 -1.43 -17.90
CA PHE A 215 5.18 -1.52 -16.98
C PHE A 215 5.37 -0.62 -15.74
N SER A 216 4.24 -0.16 -15.19
CA SER A 216 4.14 0.45 -13.87
C SER A 216 3.12 -0.35 -13.06
N LEU A 217 3.55 -0.97 -11.95
CA LEU A 217 2.73 -1.82 -11.08
C LEU A 217 2.50 -1.13 -9.74
N PHE A 218 1.26 -1.10 -9.27
CA PHE A 218 0.89 -0.40 -8.02
C PHE A 218 -0.40 -0.97 -7.41
N GLY A 219 -0.79 -0.47 -6.21
CA GLY A 219 -2.02 -0.78 -5.48
C GLY A 219 -2.75 0.47 -5.00
N ASP A 220 -2.98 0.56 -3.66
CA ASP A 220 -3.57 1.67 -2.89
C ASP A 220 -5.05 1.94 -3.20
N VAL A 221 -5.40 2.24 -4.45
CA VAL A 221 -6.80 2.46 -4.83
C VAL A 221 -7.49 1.12 -5.01
N HIS A 222 -8.32 0.73 -4.05
CA HIS A 222 -8.88 -0.62 -3.97
C HIS A 222 -9.88 -0.94 -5.09
N GLN A 223 -10.61 0.06 -5.56
CA GLN A 223 -11.63 -0.10 -6.61
C GLN A 223 -11.54 1.06 -7.61
N PRO A 224 -10.42 1.12 -8.38
CA PRO A 224 -10.20 2.19 -9.33
C PRO A 224 -11.20 2.09 -10.50
N LYS A 225 -11.48 3.22 -11.13
CA LYS A 225 -12.29 3.29 -12.35
C LYS A 225 -11.67 2.47 -13.49
N ALA A 226 -10.32 2.39 -13.53
CA ALA A 226 -9.59 1.51 -14.42
C ALA A 226 -8.46 0.80 -13.67
N TYR A 227 -8.35 -0.52 -13.82
CA TYR A 227 -7.23 -1.31 -13.31
C TYR A 227 -6.01 -1.26 -14.23
N GLU A 228 -6.19 -0.92 -15.50
CA GLU A 228 -5.14 -0.79 -16.48
C GLU A 228 -5.26 0.55 -17.22
N TRP A 229 -4.12 1.18 -17.51
CA TRP A 229 -4.03 2.43 -18.26
C TRP A 229 -2.74 2.50 -19.06
N ILE A 230 -2.72 3.32 -20.10
CA ILE A 230 -1.52 3.54 -20.92
C ILE A 230 -1.05 4.99 -20.76
N ILE A 231 0.20 5.16 -20.33
CA ILE A 231 0.89 6.46 -20.32
C ILE A 231 2.04 6.38 -21.33
N GLY A 232 1.92 7.06 -22.47
CA GLY A 232 2.88 6.93 -23.56
C GLY A 232 2.99 5.48 -24.07
N SER A 233 4.14 4.83 -23.85
CA SER A 233 4.36 3.40 -24.17
C SER A 233 4.27 2.48 -22.95
N THR A 234 4.08 3.02 -21.76
CA THR A 234 4.05 2.26 -20.50
C THR A 234 2.65 1.75 -20.20
N LYS A 235 2.53 0.46 -19.92
CA LYS A 235 1.30 -0.14 -19.38
C LYS A 235 1.32 -0.03 -17.85
N CYS A 236 0.37 0.74 -17.30
CA CYS A 236 0.14 0.93 -15.88
C CYS A 236 -0.91 -0.08 -15.40
N ILE A 237 -0.64 -0.82 -14.32
CA ILE A 237 -1.51 -1.89 -13.81
C ILE A 237 -1.65 -1.76 -12.29
N ASN A 238 -2.88 -1.60 -11.82
CA ASN A 238 -3.22 -1.80 -10.43
C ASN A 238 -3.33 -3.31 -10.17
N VAL A 239 -2.47 -3.85 -9.28
CA VAL A 239 -2.41 -5.30 -9.00
C VAL A 239 -3.60 -5.80 -8.16
N GLY A 240 -4.44 -4.88 -7.70
CA GLY A 240 -5.69 -5.17 -7.02
C GLY A 240 -5.62 -5.15 -5.49
N TYR A 241 -6.78 -5.19 -4.88
CA TYR A 241 -6.99 -5.24 -3.43
C TYR A 241 -6.94 -6.69 -2.94
N PHE A 242 -5.76 -7.15 -2.54
CA PHE A 242 -5.51 -8.56 -2.23
C PHE A 242 -6.38 -9.09 -1.09
N ARG A 243 -6.56 -8.32 0.00
CA ARG A 243 -7.41 -8.73 1.14
C ARG A 243 -8.80 -9.23 0.72
N SER A 244 -9.41 -8.57 -0.26
CA SER A 244 -10.78 -8.86 -0.68
C SER A 244 -10.89 -9.88 -1.80
N THR A 245 -9.89 -9.94 -2.67
CA THR A 245 -9.97 -10.70 -3.92
C THR A 245 -9.13 -11.97 -3.92
N SER A 246 -8.11 -12.06 -3.06
CA SER A 246 -7.04 -13.07 -3.11
C SER A 246 -6.36 -13.16 -4.50
N SER A 247 -6.52 -12.14 -5.32
CA SER A 247 -5.96 -12.07 -6.66
C SER A 247 -4.52 -11.59 -6.63
N TYR A 248 -3.69 -12.11 -7.52
CA TYR A 248 -2.32 -11.67 -7.71
C TYR A 248 -2.01 -11.49 -9.19
N LEU A 249 -1.02 -10.66 -9.51
CA LEU A 249 -0.47 -10.53 -10.84
C LEU A 249 0.73 -11.46 -10.97
N ASP A 250 0.72 -12.36 -11.96
CA ASP A 250 1.87 -13.21 -12.27
C ASP A 250 2.77 -12.53 -13.32
N LEU A 251 4.08 -12.46 -13.05
CA LEU A 251 5.06 -11.89 -13.99
C LEU A 251 4.97 -12.53 -15.39
N GLU A 252 4.69 -13.82 -15.46
CA GLU A 252 4.58 -14.55 -16.74
C GLU A 252 3.39 -14.08 -17.59
N SER A 253 2.39 -13.44 -16.96
CA SER A 253 1.26 -12.85 -17.68
C SER A 253 1.60 -11.52 -18.36
N LEU A 254 2.68 -10.86 -17.91
CA LEU A 254 3.22 -9.66 -18.52
C LEU A 254 4.12 -10.06 -19.70
N LYS A 255 3.64 -10.10 -20.89
CA LYS A 255 4.43 -10.42 -22.09
C LYS A 255 5.53 -9.37 -22.29
N ILE A 256 6.65 -9.52 -21.56
CA ILE A 256 7.80 -8.61 -21.51
C ILE A 256 8.78 -8.90 -22.64
#